data_e1fe29fc12a5a7205316561cbe20da9d
#
_entry.id   e1fe29fc12a5a7205316561cbe20da9d
#
_cell.length_a   1.000
_cell.length_b   1.000
_cell.length_c   1.000
_cell.angle_alpha   90.00
_cell.angle_beta   90.00
_cell.angle_gamma   90.00
#
_symmetry.space_group_name_H-M   'P 1'
#
loop_
_entity.id
_entity.type
_entity.pdbx_description
1 polymer ?
#
loop_
_entity_poly.entity_id
_entity_poly.type
_entity_poly.pdbx_seq_one_letter_code
_entity_poly.pdbx_strand_id
1 'polypeptide(L)'
;MMMKKYIYAICTLLLLVGCMASRKSPENKTIGKEKVTIDSLAPNPFIRHMYTADPSAHVWTDGRLYVYASHDIDPPQGCDLMDRYHVFSTDDMVHWKDHGEILNASQVPWGRKEGGFMWAPDCAYKNGTYYFYFPHPSDTYTNNSWKIGVATSKEPAANFTVQGYIKGMDPMIDPCVFTDDDGQVYIYNGGGGICKGGKLKDNMMELDGEMKIMEGLDDFHEATWIHKYKGKYYLSYADNHEPNNNDGMKGYNCMRYAISDN
;
A
#
# COMPACT_ATOMS: atom_id res chain seq x y z
N MET A 1 -2.47 53.72 -26.18
CA MET A 1 -2.35 54.81 -25.20
C MET A 1 -1.82 54.21 -23.91
N MET A 2 -0.58 54.52 -23.61
CA MET A 2 0.20 53.99 -22.46
C MET A 2 -0.27 54.66 -21.18
N MET A 3 -0.30 53.90 -20.08
CA MET A 3 -0.02 54.49 -18.76
C MET A 3 0.69 53.46 -17.85
N LYS A 4 1.96 53.78 -17.60
CA LYS A 4 2.79 53.19 -16.53
C LYS A 4 2.38 53.79 -15.19
N LYS A 5 2.31 52.98 -14.13
CA LYS A 5 2.29 53.49 -12.76
C LYS A 5 3.42 52.86 -11.95
N TYR A 6 4.27 53.72 -11.43
CA TYR A 6 5.36 53.43 -10.51
C TYR A 6 4.82 53.36 -9.08
N ILE A 7 5.30 52.41 -8.30
CA ILE A 7 5.06 52.35 -6.86
C ILE A 7 6.41 52.54 -6.16
N TYR A 8 6.48 53.59 -5.36
CA TYR A 8 7.64 53.90 -4.52
C TYR A 8 7.57 53.13 -3.22
N ALA A 9 8.69 52.52 -2.82
CA ALA A 9 8.89 51.97 -1.50
C ALA A 9 9.35 53.11 -0.55
N ILE A 10 8.66 53.25 0.58
CA ILE A 10 9.08 54.12 1.67
C ILE A 10 9.54 53.20 2.82
N CYS A 11 10.86 53.21 3.08
CA CYS A 11 11.43 52.66 4.32
C CYS A 11 11.23 53.69 5.43
N THR A 12 10.55 53.32 6.49
CA THR A 12 10.53 54.09 7.74
C THR A 12 11.18 53.24 8.83
N LEU A 13 12.35 53.72 9.23
CA LEU A 13 13.15 53.19 10.33
C LEU A 13 12.62 53.82 11.62
N LEU A 14 12.08 53.04 12.54
CA LEU A 14 11.72 53.46 13.90
C LEU A 14 12.58 52.71 14.90
N LEU A 15 13.58 53.38 15.43
CA LEU A 15 14.30 53.04 16.66
C LEU A 15 13.39 53.28 17.87
N LEU A 16 13.07 52.23 18.62
CA LEU A 16 12.51 52.33 19.97
C LEU A 16 13.42 51.54 20.93
N VAL A 17 14.16 52.30 21.72
CA VAL A 17 14.84 51.87 22.94
C VAL A 17 13.76 51.71 24.02
N GLY A 18 13.71 50.56 24.68
CA GLY A 18 12.75 50.39 25.76
C GLY A 18 12.86 49.08 26.53
N CYS A 19 13.44 49.16 27.69
CA CYS A 19 13.30 48.33 28.89
C CYS A 19 13.53 46.82 28.79
N MET A 20 14.67 46.41 29.31
CA MET A 20 14.91 45.05 29.82
C MET A 20 14.00 44.78 31.02
N ALA A 21 12.93 44.01 30.80
CA ALA A 21 12.24 43.28 31.84
C ALA A 21 12.69 41.81 31.75
N SER A 22 13.46 41.40 32.77
CA SER A 22 13.86 40.02 32.98
C SER A 22 12.60 39.14 33.14
N ARG A 23 12.18 38.42 32.09
CA ARG A 23 11.23 37.35 32.19
C ARG A 23 11.98 36.05 32.53
N LYS A 24 11.79 35.60 33.76
CA LYS A 24 12.14 34.22 34.15
C LYS A 24 11.46 33.24 33.15
N SER A 25 12.30 32.45 32.48
CA SER A 25 11.87 31.34 31.68
C SER A 25 11.09 30.36 32.55
N PRO A 26 9.99 29.75 32.07
CA PRO A 26 9.34 28.67 32.80
C PRO A 26 10.31 27.50 32.92
N GLU A 27 10.42 26.94 34.13
CA GLU A 27 11.20 25.74 34.43
C GLU A 27 10.73 24.62 33.50
N ASN A 28 11.68 24.15 32.70
CA ASN A 28 11.53 22.97 31.88
C ASN A 28 11.37 21.76 32.79
N LYS A 29 10.15 21.26 32.97
CA LYS A 29 9.94 19.90 33.47
C LYS A 29 10.55 18.95 32.45
N THR A 30 11.68 18.40 32.78
CA THR A 30 12.37 17.34 32.04
C THR A 30 11.50 16.08 32.11
N ILE A 31 10.55 15.91 31.20
CA ILE A 31 10.11 14.60 30.81
C ILE A 31 11.33 14.02 30.10
N GLY A 32 11.84 12.89 30.60
CA GLY A 32 13.02 12.22 30.06
C GLY A 32 12.80 11.93 28.57
N LYS A 33 13.16 12.89 27.75
CA LYS A 33 13.34 12.67 26.32
C LYS A 33 14.71 12.06 26.18
N GLU A 34 14.77 10.77 25.97
CA GLU A 34 15.93 10.20 25.30
C GLU A 34 16.25 11.12 24.12
N LYS A 35 17.49 11.57 24.09
CA LYS A 35 17.97 12.43 23.01
C LYS A 35 17.99 11.55 21.76
N VAL A 36 16.89 11.59 20.98
CA VAL A 36 16.82 10.90 19.69
C VAL A 36 17.94 11.48 18.84
N THR A 37 19.04 10.76 18.72
CA THR A 37 20.10 11.09 17.79
C THR A 37 19.59 10.84 16.36
N ILE A 38 20.09 11.57 15.37
CA ILE A 38 19.74 11.34 13.96
C ILE A 38 19.96 9.87 13.55
N ASP A 39 20.91 9.19 14.18
CA ASP A 39 21.20 7.78 13.98
C ASP A 39 20.11 6.83 14.54
N SER A 40 19.19 7.30 15.40
CA SER A 40 18.07 6.54 15.92
C SER A 40 16.77 6.73 15.12
N LEU A 41 16.73 7.66 14.20
CA LEU A 41 15.64 7.78 13.21
C LEU A 41 15.79 6.64 12.22
N ALA A 42 14.70 5.92 11.96
CA ALA A 42 14.71 4.89 10.91
C ALA A 42 15.04 5.59 9.58
N PRO A 43 16.22 5.38 9.02
CA PRO A 43 16.55 5.99 7.74
C PRO A 43 15.80 5.24 6.66
N ASN A 44 15.40 5.92 5.59
CA ASN A 44 14.95 5.25 4.39
C ASN A 44 16.11 4.46 3.73
N PRO A 45 15.88 3.22 3.30
CA PRO A 45 14.67 2.41 3.54
C PRO A 45 14.59 1.94 5.01
N PHE A 46 13.36 1.74 5.52
CA PHE A 46 13.16 1.24 6.88
C PHE A 46 13.40 -0.28 7.01
N ILE A 47 13.31 -1.04 5.91
CA ILE A 47 13.71 -2.45 5.82
C ILE A 47 15.09 -2.49 5.17
N ARG A 48 16.08 -3.10 5.86
CA ARG A 48 17.48 -3.12 5.42
C ARG A 48 18.14 -4.49 5.42
N HIS A 49 17.49 -5.46 6.01
CA HIS A 49 18.05 -6.79 6.23
C HIS A 49 17.51 -7.81 5.21
N MET A 50 16.58 -7.40 4.36
CA MET A 50 16.01 -8.21 3.30
C MET A 50 15.48 -7.32 2.17
N TYR A 51 15.29 -7.89 0.99
CA TYR A 51 14.57 -7.26 -0.09
C TYR A 51 13.07 -7.53 0.06
N THR A 52 12.26 -6.52 -0.19
CA THR A 52 10.80 -6.61 -0.17
C THR A 52 10.22 -5.83 -1.33
N ALA A 53 9.05 -6.28 -1.81
CA ALA A 53 8.34 -5.66 -2.91
C ALA A 53 6.84 -5.56 -2.61
N ASP A 54 6.15 -4.75 -3.40
CA ASP A 54 4.69 -4.68 -3.54
C ASP A 54 3.94 -4.54 -2.20
N PRO A 55 4.26 -3.55 -1.36
CA PRO A 55 3.68 -3.45 -0.04
C PRO A 55 2.22 -2.97 -0.09
N SER A 56 1.36 -3.55 0.74
CA SER A 56 0.11 -2.94 1.17
C SER A 56 0.23 -2.41 2.60
N ALA A 57 -0.46 -1.31 2.91
CA ALA A 57 -0.29 -0.62 4.19
C ALA A 57 -1.64 -0.24 4.80
N HIS A 58 -1.89 -0.66 6.05
CA HIS A 58 -3.15 -0.43 6.73
C HIS A 58 -2.93 0.00 8.17
N VAL A 59 -3.78 0.90 8.66
CA VAL A 59 -3.89 1.22 10.09
C VAL A 59 -5.07 0.45 10.65
N TRP A 60 -4.83 -0.40 11.64
CA TRP A 60 -5.89 -1.19 12.26
C TRP A 60 -6.47 -0.53 13.51
N THR A 61 -7.38 -1.22 14.16
CA THR A 61 -8.11 -0.71 15.34
C THR A 61 -7.23 -0.42 16.56
N ASP A 62 -6.03 -0.95 16.60
CA ASP A 62 -5.01 -0.66 17.63
C ASP A 62 -4.24 0.66 17.37
N GLY A 63 -4.50 1.31 16.23
CA GLY A 63 -3.86 2.56 15.83
C GLY A 63 -2.47 2.41 15.22
N ARG A 64 -1.95 1.18 15.08
CA ARG A 64 -0.65 0.91 14.44
C ARG A 64 -0.80 0.82 12.93
N LEU A 65 0.22 1.30 12.24
CA LEU A 65 0.41 1.05 10.81
C LEU A 65 1.08 -0.31 10.62
N TYR A 66 0.49 -1.15 9.79
CA TYR A 66 1.04 -2.43 9.36
C TYR A 66 1.33 -2.41 7.87
N VAL A 67 2.48 -2.94 7.49
CA VAL A 67 2.92 -3.08 6.10
C VAL A 67 3.11 -4.56 5.81
N TYR A 68 2.37 -5.05 4.85
CA TYR A 68 2.43 -6.43 4.35
C TYR A 68 3.20 -6.42 3.04
N ALA A 69 4.27 -7.19 2.95
CA ALA A 69 5.16 -7.16 1.81
C ALA A 69 5.58 -8.55 1.35
N SER A 70 5.77 -8.71 0.05
CA SER A 70 6.43 -9.88 -0.53
C SER A 70 7.90 -9.89 -0.14
N HIS A 71 8.44 -11.07 0.11
CA HIS A 71 9.89 -11.27 0.22
C HIS A 71 10.49 -11.33 -1.18
N ASP A 72 11.09 -10.24 -1.62
CA ASP A 72 11.83 -10.22 -2.88
C ASP A 72 13.16 -10.96 -2.73
N ILE A 73 13.59 -11.59 -3.80
CA ILE A 73 14.81 -12.38 -3.80
C ILE A 73 15.95 -11.52 -4.31
N ASP A 74 17.11 -11.72 -3.70
CA ASP A 74 18.34 -11.00 -4.03
C ASP A 74 18.58 -10.94 -5.55
N PRO A 75 18.67 -9.76 -6.17
CA PRO A 75 18.93 -9.66 -7.61
C PRO A 75 20.22 -10.42 -8.02
N PRO A 76 20.23 -11.04 -9.19
CA PRO A 76 19.30 -10.92 -10.31
C PRO A 76 18.24 -12.05 -10.41
N GLN A 77 17.89 -12.73 -9.34
CA GLN A 77 17.08 -13.95 -9.40
C GLN A 77 15.59 -13.70 -9.74
N GLY A 78 15.09 -12.49 -9.53
CA GLY A 78 13.80 -12.06 -10.04
C GLY A 78 12.58 -12.47 -9.20
N CYS A 79 11.44 -11.89 -9.57
CA CYS A 79 10.18 -11.97 -8.83
C CYS A 79 9.55 -13.37 -8.80
N ASP A 80 9.87 -14.23 -9.76
CA ASP A 80 9.34 -15.61 -9.84
C ASP A 80 9.74 -16.46 -8.63
N LEU A 81 10.77 -16.06 -7.91
CA LEU A 81 11.28 -16.78 -6.74
C LEU A 81 10.74 -16.23 -5.41
N MET A 82 9.96 -15.16 -5.42
CA MET A 82 9.31 -14.64 -4.20
C MET A 82 8.51 -15.76 -3.53
N ASP A 83 8.86 -16.11 -2.29
CA ASP A 83 8.42 -17.36 -1.67
C ASP A 83 7.55 -17.17 -0.43
N ARG A 84 7.49 -15.95 0.14
CA ARG A 84 6.84 -15.68 1.42
C ARG A 84 6.40 -14.22 1.57
N TYR A 85 5.63 -13.98 2.65
CA TYR A 85 5.23 -12.65 3.06
C TYR A 85 5.71 -12.33 4.45
N HIS A 86 6.15 -11.08 4.64
CA HIS A 86 6.54 -10.50 5.92
C HIS A 86 5.61 -9.36 6.31
N VAL A 87 5.50 -9.11 7.60
CA VAL A 87 4.76 -7.96 8.14
C VAL A 87 5.66 -7.10 8.99
N PHE A 88 5.59 -5.81 8.74
CA PHE A 88 6.27 -4.78 9.52
C PHE A 88 5.23 -3.85 10.14
N SER A 89 5.50 -3.28 11.32
CA SER A 89 4.58 -2.33 11.92
C SER A 89 5.27 -1.21 12.66
N THR A 90 4.55 -0.09 12.81
CA THR A 90 5.04 1.09 13.52
C THR A 90 3.90 1.87 14.15
N ASP A 91 4.20 2.61 15.22
CA ASP A 91 3.30 3.58 15.84
C ASP A 91 3.60 5.01 15.41
N ASP A 92 4.79 5.27 14.86
CA ASP A 92 5.32 6.63 14.65
C ASP A 92 6.01 6.81 13.29
N MET A 93 6.03 5.77 12.44
CA MET A 93 6.73 5.72 11.14
C MET A 93 8.26 5.91 11.25
N VAL A 94 8.80 5.85 12.46
CA VAL A 94 10.23 5.99 12.77
C VAL A 94 10.79 4.67 13.31
N HIS A 95 10.11 4.10 14.32
CA HIS A 95 10.50 2.84 14.93
C HIS A 95 9.66 1.70 14.37
N TRP A 96 10.32 0.78 13.69
CA TRP A 96 9.67 -0.33 13.01
C TRP A 96 9.93 -1.65 13.72
N LYS A 97 8.90 -2.47 13.79
CA LYS A 97 8.98 -3.85 14.25
C LYS A 97 8.79 -4.77 13.05
N ASP A 98 9.75 -5.69 12.83
CA ASP A 98 9.59 -6.83 11.97
C ASP A 98 8.90 -7.96 12.75
N HIS A 99 7.78 -8.45 12.24
CA HIS A 99 7.02 -9.58 12.81
C HIS A 99 7.44 -10.92 12.22
N GLY A 100 8.29 -10.90 11.21
CA GLY A 100 8.73 -12.08 10.50
C GLY A 100 7.75 -12.56 9.43
N GLU A 101 7.96 -13.79 9.01
CA GLU A 101 7.13 -14.47 8.03
C GLU A 101 5.73 -14.78 8.57
N ILE A 102 4.71 -14.49 7.77
CA ILE A 102 3.31 -14.80 8.11
C ILE A 102 2.70 -15.90 7.23
N LEU A 103 3.24 -16.10 6.04
CA LEU A 103 2.78 -17.09 5.08
C LEU A 103 3.88 -17.37 4.06
N ASN A 104 4.00 -18.63 3.61
CA ASN A 104 4.89 -19.00 2.52
C ASN A 104 4.21 -19.95 1.50
N ALA A 105 4.83 -20.10 0.33
CA ALA A 105 4.29 -20.85 -0.78
C ALA A 105 3.98 -22.33 -0.43
N SER A 106 4.76 -22.95 0.45
CA SER A 106 4.54 -24.34 0.84
C SER A 106 3.25 -24.59 1.65
N GLN A 107 2.66 -23.51 2.19
CA GLN A 107 1.41 -23.55 2.95
C GLN A 107 0.18 -23.41 2.07
N VAL A 108 0.35 -23.23 0.74
CA VAL A 108 -0.75 -23.05 -0.23
C VAL A 108 -1.16 -24.40 -0.83
N PRO A 109 -2.28 -25.02 -0.40
CA PRO A 109 -2.59 -26.41 -0.78
C PRO A 109 -2.83 -26.64 -2.27
N TRP A 110 -3.24 -25.57 -2.99
CA TRP A 110 -3.54 -25.58 -4.41
C TRP A 110 -2.42 -24.93 -5.25
N GLY A 111 -1.36 -24.45 -4.60
CA GLY A 111 -0.27 -23.72 -5.21
C GLY A 111 0.75 -24.60 -5.93
N ARG A 112 1.71 -23.93 -6.57
CA ARG A 112 2.85 -24.59 -7.20
C ARG A 112 3.68 -25.36 -6.18
N LYS A 113 4.06 -26.59 -6.53
CA LYS A 113 4.92 -27.42 -5.67
C LYS A 113 6.33 -26.89 -5.56
N GLU A 114 6.82 -26.25 -6.61
CA GLU A 114 8.13 -25.62 -6.66
C GLU A 114 8.21 -24.29 -5.87
N GLY A 115 7.06 -23.79 -5.38
CA GLY A 115 6.99 -22.49 -4.69
C GLY A 115 7.14 -21.30 -5.62
N GLY A 116 7.59 -20.18 -5.07
CA GLY A 116 7.71 -18.90 -5.79
C GLY A 116 6.38 -18.18 -5.98
N PHE A 117 6.42 -17.06 -6.70
CA PHE A 117 5.24 -16.31 -7.13
C PHE A 117 4.30 -15.82 -6.00
N MET A 118 4.82 -15.60 -4.80
CA MET A 118 4.10 -14.95 -3.72
C MET A 118 4.20 -13.43 -3.92
N TRP A 119 3.41 -12.91 -4.88
CA TRP A 119 3.48 -11.52 -5.34
C TRP A 119 2.57 -10.62 -4.52
N ALA A 120 2.39 -9.37 -4.96
CA ALA A 120 1.69 -8.28 -4.32
C ALA A 120 0.48 -8.70 -3.44
N PRO A 121 0.55 -8.60 -2.11
CA PRO A 121 -0.52 -8.98 -1.22
C PRO A 121 -1.38 -7.79 -0.83
N ASP A 122 -2.55 -8.08 -0.25
CA ASP A 122 -3.32 -7.12 0.53
C ASP A 122 -3.91 -7.76 1.80
N CYS A 123 -4.38 -6.93 2.72
CA CYS A 123 -5.02 -7.37 3.96
C CYS A 123 -6.25 -6.53 4.27
N ALA A 124 -7.30 -7.16 4.76
CA ALA A 124 -8.50 -6.48 5.24
C ALA A 124 -8.90 -7.00 6.63
N TYR A 125 -9.64 -6.19 7.38
CA TYR A 125 -10.16 -6.56 8.68
C TYR A 125 -11.67 -6.49 8.70
N LYS A 126 -12.32 -7.56 9.19
CA LYS A 126 -13.76 -7.59 9.41
C LYS A 126 -14.11 -8.48 10.60
N ASN A 127 -14.91 -7.94 11.51
CA ASN A 127 -15.51 -8.69 12.63
C ASN A 127 -14.49 -9.52 13.45
N GLY A 128 -13.35 -8.91 13.82
CA GLY A 128 -12.32 -9.56 14.62
C GLY A 128 -11.48 -10.59 13.87
N THR A 129 -11.45 -10.52 12.55
CA THR A 129 -10.66 -11.43 11.70
C THR A 129 -9.93 -10.60 10.64
N TYR A 130 -8.65 -10.88 10.48
CA TYR A 130 -7.82 -10.37 9.39
C TYR A 130 -7.89 -11.36 8.25
N TYR A 131 -8.10 -10.84 7.04
CA TYR A 131 -8.16 -11.58 5.78
C TYR A 131 -7.01 -11.14 4.93
N PHE A 132 -6.06 -12.01 4.70
CA PHE A 132 -4.88 -11.76 3.89
C PHE A 132 -5.07 -12.33 2.50
N TYR A 133 -5.01 -11.47 1.49
CA TYR A 133 -5.22 -11.80 0.09
C TYR A 133 -3.88 -11.82 -0.63
N PHE A 134 -3.66 -12.85 -1.43
CA PHE A 134 -2.39 -13.02 -2.14
C PHE A 134 -2.60 -13.70 -3.48
N PRO A 135 -1.94 -13.23 -4.55
CA PRO A 135 -1.94 -13.94 -5.82
C PRO A 135 -0.99 -15.12 -5.73
N HIS A 136 -1.40 -16.25 -6.30
CA HIS A 136 -0.52 -17.40 -6.43
C HIS A 136 -1.02 -18.30 -7.56
N PRO A 137 -0.13 -18.80 -8.46
CA PRO A 137 -0.52 -19.72 -9.51
C PRO A 137 -0.80 -21.12 -8.94
N SER A 138 -1.69 -21.87 -9.59
CA SER A 138 -1.89 -23.27 -9.29
C SER A 138 -0.69 -24.10 -9.77
N ASP A 139 -0.71 -25.42 -9.53
CA ASP A 139 0.37 -26.39 -9.83
C ASP A 139 1.06 -26.16 -11.19
N THR A 140 0.29 -25.83 -12.23
CA THR A 140 0.84 -25.54 -13.56
C THR A 140 0.85 -24.03 -13.78
N TYR A 141 2.04 -23.47 -13.90
CA TYR A 141 2.17 -22.05 -14.23
C TYR A 141 1.71 -21.79 -15.67
N THR A 142 0.57 -21.15 -15.80
CA THR A 142 0.09 -20.53 -17.02
C THR A 142 -0.59 -19.21 -16.64
N ASN A 143 -0.74 -18.27 -17.58
CA ASN A 143 -1.46 -17.01 -17.33
C ASN A 143 -2.89 -17.25 -16.80
N ASN A 144 -3.48 -18.42 -17.05
CA ASN A 144 -4.81 -18.79 -16.59
C ASN A 144 -4.82 -19.55 -15.24
N SER A 145 -3.65 -19.75 -14.62
CA SER A 145 -3.55 -20.53 -13.36
C SER A 145 -3.58 -19.66 -12.10
N TRP A 146 -3.48 -18.35 -12.24
CA TRP A 146 -3.48 -17.42 -11.14
C TRP A 146 -4.80 -17.43 -10.36
N LYS A 147 -4.68 -17.37 -9.04
CA LYS A 147 -5.80 -17.29 -8.10
C LYS A 147 -5.47 -16.27 -7.01
N ILE A 148 -6.50 -15.61 -6.52
CA ILE A 148 -6.37 -14.80 -5.30
C ILE A 148 -6.69 -15.70 -4.12
N GLY A 149 -5.66 -16.12 -3.41
CA GLY A 149 -5.74 -16.88 -2.17
C GLY A 149 -6.24 -16.03 -1.02
N VAL A 150 -6.83 -16.67 -0.03
CA VAL A 150 -7.27 -16.05 1.22
C VAL A 150 -6.71 -16.83 2.39
N ALA A 151 -5.96 -16.18 3.26
CA ALA A 151 -5.58 -16.69 4.57
C ALA A 151 -6.20 -15.82 5.67
N THR A 152 -6.51 -16.42 6.81
CA THR A 152 -7.16 -15.69 7.92
C THR A 152 -6.39 -15.83 9.21
N SER A 153 -6.46 -14.77 10.05
CA SER A 153 -5.92 -14.75 11.41
C SER A 153 -6.79 -13.91 12.35
N LYS A 154 -6.61 -14.11 13.65
CA LYS A 154 -7.12 -13.20 14.70
C LYS A 154 -6.10 -12.12 15.08
N GLU A 155 -4.91 -12.20 14.54
CA GLU A 155 -3.80 -11.29 14.78
C GLU A 155 -3.37 -10.62 13.47
N PRO A 156 -3.01 -9.33 13.48
CA PRO A 156 -2.68 -8.61 12.23
C PRO A 156 -1.37 -9.06 11.58
N ALA A 157 -0.48 -9.69 12.33
CA ALA A 157 0.88 -9.99 11.88
C ALA A 157 1.37 -11.38 12.29
N ALA A 158 0.47 -12.33 12.55
CA ALA A 158 0.84 -13.69 12.92
C ALA A 158 -0.30 -14.68 12.64
N ASN A 159 0.03 -15.98 12.67
CA ASN A 159 -0.92 -17.10 12.72
C ASN A 159 -1.92 -17.16 11.56
N PHE A 160 -1.53 -16.71 10.37
CA PHE A 160 -2.37 -16.82 9.19
C PHE A 160 -2.49 -18.28 8.72
N THR A 161 -3.72 -18.68 8.43
CA THR A 161 -4.03 -20.02 7.93
C THR A 161 -4.78 -19.90 6.60
N VAL A 162 -4.28 -20.57 5.57
CA VAL A 162 -4.90 -20.56 4.23
C VAL A 162 -6.27 -21.21 4.29
N GLN A 163 -7.29 -20.48 3.83
CA GLN A 163 -8.68 -20.95 3.76
C GLN A 163 -9.05 -21.48 2.36
N GLY A 164 -8.33 -21.03 1.34
CA GLY A 164 -8.59 -21.34 -0.05
C GLY A 164 -8.33 -20.12 -0.95
N TYR A 165 -9.11 -20.00 -1.99
CA TYR A 165 -9.05 -18.86 -2.92
C TYR A 165 -10.46 -18.38 -3.27
N ILE A 166 -10.58 -17.14 -3.76
CA ILE A 166 -11.87 -16.57 -4.17
C ILE A 166 -12.31 -17.23 -5.47
N LYS A 167 -13.43 -17.96 -5.39
CA LYS A 167 -14.00 -18.64 -6.54
C LYS A 167 -14.72 -17.64 -7.45
N GLY A 168 -14.64 -17.88 -8.75
CA GLY A 168 -15.33 -17.08 -9.77
C GLY A 168 -14.59 -15.80 -10.19
N MET A 169 -13.43 -15.50 -9.58
CA MET A 169 -12.54 -14.47 -10.11
C MET A 169 -11.79 -14.98 -11.33
N ASP A 170 -11.67 -14.12 -12.32
CA ASP A 170 -10.77 -14.36 -13.45
C ASP A 170 -9.31 -14.44 -12.95
N PRO A 171 -8.47 -15.25 -13.61
CA PRO A 171 -7.05 -15.32 -13.29
C PRO A 171 -6.40 -13.93 -13.39
N MET A 172 -5.93 -13.41 -12.28
CA MET A 172 -5.36 -12.07 -12.16
C MET A 172 -4.47 -11.99 -10.91
N ILE A 173 -3.69 -10.92 -10.82
CA ILE A 173 -2.78 -10.61 -9.72
C ILE A 173 -3.21 -9.33 -8.98
N ASP A 174 -2.40 -8.87 -8.05
CA ASP A 174 -2.48 -7.58 -7.35
C ASP A 174 -3.85 -7.28 -6.72
N PRO A 175 -4.32 -8.13 -5.79
CA PRO A 175 -5.56 -7.85 -5.08
C PRO A 175 -5.44 -6.60 -4.24
N CYS A 176 -6.49 -5.77 -4.24
CA CYS A 176 -6.69 -4.68 -3.30
C CYS A 176 -8.11 -4.79 -2.73
N VAL A 177 -8.25 -4.80 -1.42
CA VAL A 177 -9.55 -4.93 -0.76
C VAL A 177 -9.88 -3.64 -0.01
N PHE A 178 -10.98 -3.04 -0.39
CA PHE A 178 -11.45 -1.77 0.15
C PHE A 178 -12.81 -1.94 0.84
N THR A 179 -12.91 -1.46 2.08
CA THR A 179 -14.17 -1.37 2.81
C THR A 179 -14.68 0.06 2.75
N ASP A 180 -15.86 0.26 2.17
CA ASP A 180 -16.47 1.59 2.09
C ASP A 180 -17.18 1.97 3.40
N ASP A 181 -17.57 3.24 3.52
CA ASP A 181 -18.21 3.82 4.70
C ASP A 181 -19.54 3.14 5.09
N ASP A 182 -20.23 2.52 4.14
CA ASP A 182 -21.45 1.75 4.38
C ASP A 182 -21.18 0.30 4.85
N GLY A 183 -19.90 -0.10 4.94
CA GLY A 183 -19.47 -1.42 5.33
C GLY A 183 -19.45 -2.45 4.20
N GLN A 184 -19.82 -2.07 2.97
CA GLN A 184 -19.64 -2.93 1.80
C GLN A 184 -18.17 -3.09 1.48
N VAL A 185 -17.74 -4.31 1.27
CA VAL A 185 -16.36 -4.63 0.91
C VAL A 185 -16.28 -4.90 -0.59
N TYR A 186 -15.28 -4.30 -1.19
CA TYR A 186 -14.95 -4.46 -2.60
C TYR A 186 -13.57 -5.10 -2.73
N ILE A 187 -13.39 -5.88 -3.78
CA ILE A 187 -12.08 -6.38 -4.20
C ILE A 187 -11.79 -5.89 -5.60
N TYR A 188 -10.58 -5.39 -5.77
CA TYR A 188 -10.04 -4.99 -7.06
C TYR A 188 -8.83 -5.86 -7.34
N ASN A 189 -8.55 -6.10 -8.59
CA ASN A 189 -7.34 -6.75 -9.03
C ASN A 189 -6.99 -6.30 -10.44
N GLY A 190 -5.76 -6.48 -10.84
CA GLY A 190 -5.35 -6.06 -12.17
C GLY A 190 -3.99 -6.57 -12.53
N GLY A 191 -3.77 -6.68 -13.84
CA GLY A 191 -2.52 -7.07 -14.45
C GLY A 191 -2.68 -7.18 -15.94
N GLY A 192 -1.58 -7.00 -16.68
CA GLY A 192 -1.61 -7.11 -18.14
C GLY A 192 -2.52 -6.09 -18.83
N GLY A 193 -2.71 -4.91 -18.23
CA GLY A 193 -3.50 -3.84 -18.84
C GLY A 193 -5.00 -3.85 -18.50
N ILE A 194 -5.46 -4.73 -17.62
CA ILE A 194 -6.88 -4.81 -17.24
C ILE A 194 -7.02 -4.73 -15.73
N CYS A 195 -7.79 -3.75 -15.26
CA CYS A 195 -8.25 -3.65 -13.88
C CYS A 195 -9.71 -4.06 -13.78
N LYS A 196 -10.05 -4.89 -12.79
CA LYS A 196 -11.42 -5.27 -12.47
C LYS A 196 -11.74 -4.99 -11.01
N GLY A 197 -13.00 -4.65 -10.74
CA GLY A 197 -13.55 -4.46 -9.40
C GLY A 197 -14.85 -5.21 -9.21
N GLY A 198 -15.09 -5.71 -8.00
CA GLY A 198 -16.32 -6.42 -7.66
C GLY A 198 -16.60 -6.38 -6.16
N LYS A 199 -17.81 -6.76 -5.77
CA LYS A 199 -18.19 -6.84 -4.36
C LYS A 199 -17.79 -8.17 -3.76
N LEU A 200 -17.36 -8.17 -2.51
CA LEU A 200 -17.25 -9.37 -1.70
C LEU A 200 -18.51 -9.56 -0.84
N LYS A 201 -18.91 -10.82 -0.67
CA LYS A 201 -19.89 -11.21 0.33
C LYS A 201 -19.35 -11.00 1.74
N ASP A 202 -20.24 -11.04 2.72
CA ASP A 202 -19.88 -10.85 4.14
C ASP A 202 -18.83 -11.82 4.67
N ASN A 203 -18.71 -13.01 4.05
CA ASN A 203 -17.69 -13.98 4.41
C ASN A 203 -16.28 -13.61 3.94
N MET A 204 -16.11 -12.54 3.17
CA MET A 204 -14.82 -12.02 2.66
C MET A 204 -14.08 -13.00 1.73
N MET A 205 -14.72 -14.07 1.28
CA MET A 205 -14.09 -15.16 0.53
C MET A 205 -14.80 -15.50 -0.78
N GLU A 206 -15.92 -14.82 -1.05
CA GLU A 206 -16.73 -15.05 -2.25
C GLU A 206 -17.14 -13.73 -2.88
N LEU A 207 -17.22 -13.72 -4.21
CA LEU A 207 -17.81 -12.60 -4.94
C LEU A 207 -19.32 -12.51 -4.69
N ASP A 208 -19.83 -11.29 -4.54
CA ASP A 208 -21.24 -10.96 -4.59
C ASP A 208 -21.58 -10.38 -5.96
N GLY A 209 -21.76 -11.26 -6.92
CA GLY A 209 -21.95 -10.91 -8.33
C GLY A 209 -20.68 -11.05 -9.17
N GLU A 210 -20.63 -10.31 -10.26
CA GLU A 210 -19.55 -10.37 -11.25
C GLU A 210 -18.54 -9.26 -11.06
N MET A 211 -17.28 -9.50 -11.40
CA MET A 211 -16.25 -8.48 -11.53
C MET A 211 -16.51 -7.65 -12.78
N LYS A 212 -16.36 -6.34 -12.66
CA LYS A 212 -16.51 -5.39 -13.77
C LYS A 212 -15.17 -4.75 -14.11
N ILE A 213 -14.94 -4.50 -15.39
CA ILE A 213 -13.79 -3.73 -15.85
C ILE A 213 -13.93 -2.30 -15.31
N MET A 214 -12.85 -1.79 -14.72
CA MET A 214 -12.74 -0.39 -14.30
C MET A 214 -12.42 0.46 -15.54
N GLU A 215 -13.35 1.33 -15.91
CA GLU A 215 -13.21 2.22 -17.06
C GLU A 215 -12.51 3.53 -16.69
N GLY A 216 -11.92 4.20 -17.68
CA GLY A 216 -11.27 5.51 -17.49
C GLY A 216 -9.89 5.45 -16.82
N LEU A 217 -9.23 4.32 -16.88
CA LEU A 217 -7.84 4.15 -16.44
C LEU A 217 -6.92 4.20 -17.67
N ASP A 218 -6.22 5.31 -17.83
CA ASP A 218 -5.28 5.48 -18.94
C ASP A 218 -4.00 4.70 -18.67
N ASP A 219 -3.54 3.89 -19.63
CA ASP A 219 -2.30 3.13 -19.59
C ASP A 219 -2.13 2.25 -18.31
N PHE A 220 -3.24 1.75 -17.78
CA PHE A 220 -3.21 0.84 -16.64
C PHE A 220 -2.38 -0.40 -16.98
N HIS A 221 -1.43 -0.74 -16.11
CA HIS A 221 -0.66 -1.98 -16.22
C HIS A 221 -1.02 -2.96 -15.12
N GLU A 222 -0.82 -2.59 -13.85
CA GLU A 222 -1.04 -3.44 -12.67
C GLU A 222 -1.04 -2.60 -11.38
N ALA A 223 -0.91 -3.23 -10.21
CA ALA A 223 -0.70 -2.64 -8.88
C ALA A 223 -1.84 -1.72 -8.43
N THR A 224 -3.04 -2.27 -8.37
CA THR A 224 -4.26 -1.55 -7.94
C THR A 224 -4.22 -1.19 -6.46
N TRP A 225 -4.48 0.09 -6.13
CA TRP A 225 -4.70 0.52 -4.76
C TRP A 225 -5.84 1.53 -4.67
N ILE A 226 -6.84 1.27 -3.84
CA ILE A 226 -7.98 2.18 -3.63
C ILE A 226 -7.97 2.74 -2.22
N HIS A 227 -8.22 4.04 -2.11
CA HIS A 227 -8.53 4.71 -0.86
C HIS A 227 -9.56 5.82 -1.05
N LYS A 228 -10.21 6.21 0.04
CA LYS A 228 -11.17 7.32 0.07
C LYS A 228 -10.56 8.50 0.83
N TYR A 229 -10.62 9.68 0.23
CA TYR A 229 -10.17 10.90 0.87
C TYR A 229 -11.10 12.08 0.53
N LYS A 230 -11.59 12.77 1.55
CA LYS A 230 -12.51 13.93 1.41
C LYS A 230 -13.72 13.63 0.51
N GLY A 231 -14.31 12.46 0.67
CA GLY A 231 -15.51 12.03 -0.05
C GLY A 231 -15.28 11.62 -1.50
N LYS A 232 -14.02 11.52 -1.95
CA LYS A 232 -13.66 11.02 -3.29
C LYS A 232 -12.86 9.73 -3.17
N TYR A 233 -13.02 8.88 -4.18
CA TYR A 233 -12.25 7.64 -4.32
C TYR A 233 -11.05 7.89 -5.21
N TYR A 234 -9.92 7.36 -4.82
CA TYR A 234 -8.66 7.42 -5.56
C TYR A 234 -8.21 5.99 -5.85
N LEU A 235 -8.04 5.67 -7.11
CA LEU A 235 -7.42 4.43 -7.56
C LEU A 235 -6.06 4.76 -8.12
N SER A 236 -5.00 4.35 -7.43
CA SER A 236 -3.63 4.44 -7.95
C SER A 236 -3.17 3.11 -8.53
N TYR A 237 -2.29 3.17 -9.52
CA TYR A 237 -1.84 2.02 -10.27
C TYR A 237 -0.50 2.27 -10.97
N ALA A 238 0.16 1.19 -11.36
CA ALA A 238 1.37 1.26 -12.18
C ALA A 238 1.00 1.42 -13.66
N ASP A 239 1.77 2.26 -14.32
CA ASP A 239 1.74 2.49 -15.76
C ASP A 239 3.14 2.15 -16.31
N ASN A 240 3.20 1.18 -17.20
CA ASN A 240 4.42 0.70 -17.86
C ASN A 240 4.48 1.17 -19.33
N HIS A 241 4.08 2.41 -19.61
CA HIS A 241 4.07 2.88 -20.98
C HIS A 241 5.49 2.99 -21.57
N GLU A 242 5.56 2.82 -22.87
CA GLU A 242 6.79 3.04 -23.64
C GLU A 242 7.15 4.52 -23.71
N PRO A 243 8.45 4.89 -23.72
CA PRO A 243 8.90 6.29 -23.67
C PRO A 243 8.47 7.16 -24.85
N ASN A 244 7.86 6.59 -25.85
CA ASN A 244 7.43 7.26 -27.07
C ASN A 244 5.94 7.63 -27.09
N ASN A 245 5.22 7.36 -26.01
CA ASN A 245 3.85 7.87 -25.86
C ASN A 245 3.91 9.40 -25.78
N ASN A 246 3.14 10.07 -26.63
CA ASN A 246 3.11 11.54 -26.73
C ASN A 246 2.37 12.20 -25.54
N ASP A 247 2.35 11.57 -24.38
CA ASP A 247 1.70 12.08 -23.17
C ASP A 247 2.56 13.11 -22.41
N GLY A 248 3.78 13.38 -22.89
CA GLY A 248 4.72 14.32 -22.29
C GLY A 248 5.51 13.74 -21.12
N MET A 249 5.30 12.49 -20.76
CA MET A 249 6.05 11.82 -19.69
C MET A 249 7.40 11.32 -20.21
N LYS A 250 8.43 11.52 -19.40
CA LYS A 250 9.79 11.06 -19.72
C LYS A 250 10.13 9.92 -18.79
N GLY A 251 10.10 8.71 -19.30
CA GLY A 251 10.55 7.53 -18.57
C GLY A 251 9.58 6.38 -18.63
N TYR A 252 10.08 5.25 -18.14
CA TYR A 252 9.33 4.02 -17.99
C TYR A 252 8.76 3.95 -16.57
N ASN A 253 7.65 3.22 -16.41
CA ASN A 253 7.15 2.82 -15.11
C ASN A 253 6.87 4.01 -14.17
N CYS A 254 5.76 4.64 -14.36
CA CYS A 254 5.28 5.67 -13.46
C CYS A 254 4.04 5.19 -12.69
N MET A 255 3.69 5.92 -11.65
CA MET A 255 2.45 5.72 -10.93
C MET A 255 1.44 6.76 -11.38
N ARG A 256 0.24 6.30 -11.74
CA ARG A 256 -0.92 7.14 -12.02
C ARG A 256 -2.00 6.97 -10.96
N TYR A 257 -2.98 7.83 -11.00
CA TYR A 257 -4.21 7.66 -10.24
C TYR A 257 -5.41 8.22 -11.00
N ALA A 258 -6.56 7.59 -10.79
CA ALA A 258 -7.86 8.08 -11.20
C ALA A 258 -8.68 8.53 -9.99
N ILE A 259 -9.60 9.47 -10.19
CA ILE A 259 -10.48 9.98 -9.14
C ILE A 259 -11.93 9.76 -9.55
N SER A 260 -12.75 9.26 -8.61
CA SER A 260 -14.19 9.14 -8.79
C SER A 260 -14.95 9.74 -7.61
N ASP A 261 -16.19 10.17 -7.87
CA ASP A 261 -17.13 10.61 -6.82
C ASP A 261 -17.96 9.43 -6.28
N ASN A 262 -17.93 8.27 -6.93
CA ASN A 262 -18.68 7.05 -6.59
C ASN A 262 -17.96 5.79 -7.06
#